data_dced5c0a2cbe49b5358e39416bd9cb64
#
_entry.id   dced5c0a2cbe49b5358e39416bd9cb64
#
_cell.length_a   1.000
_cell.length_b   1.000
_cell.length_c   1.000
_cell.angle_alpha   90.00
_cell.angle_beta   90.00
_cell.angle_gamma   90.00
#
_symmetry.space_group_name_H-M   'P 1'
#
loop_
_entity.id
_entity.type
_entity.pdbx_description
1 polymer ?
#
loop_
_entity_poly.entity_id
_entity_poly.type
_entity_poly.pdbx_seq_one_letter_code
_entity_poly.pdbx_strand_id
1 'polypeptide(L)'
;MLDKNINMNIDPDDSGGSDESPEAKTMAADSAAADAEIARLAADLQELRQTLLRRQADFENYRKRIEKERAEDANRYTARVVEALIPIVDGFEHALAAHRDAEYENYRKGFELIYKQLRDNLAKLGVERIEPLGQHFDPHSHQAMDRVETDDAEDGTILQVYQPGYVFKGRVLRPAMVRVAVHATPASKRTVN
;
A
#
# COMPACT_ATOMS: atom_id res chain seq x y z
N MET A 1 -12.67 -76.89 74.98
CA MET A 1 -12.93 -78.29 74.62
C MET A 1 -12.99 -78.39 73.08
N LEU A 2 -11.97 -79.12 72.61
CA LEU A 2 -11.94 -79.99 71.41
C LEU A 2 -12.16 -79.30 70.05
N ASP A 3 -11.06 -79.07 69.35
CA ASP A 3 -10.44 -79.97 68.35
C ASP A 3 -11.29 -80.22 67.09
N LYS A 4 -10.85 -79.76 65.93
CA LYS A 4 -10.26 -80.60 64.93
C LYS A 4 -9.78 -79.81 63.69
N ASN A 5 -8.52 -79.91 63.51
CA ASN A 5 -7.73 -79.76 62.32
C ASN A 5 -8.30 -80.61 61.18
N ILE A 6 -8.53 -80.05 59.98
CA ILE A 6 -8.43 -80.77 58.70
C ILE A 6 -7.69 -79.88 57.71
N ASN A 7 -6.48 -80.22 57.50
CA ASN A 7 -5.59 -79.79 56.44
C ASN A 7 -6.05 -80.40 55.11
N MET A 8 -6.41 -79.59 54.11
CA MET A 8 -6.62 -80.08 52.77
C MET A 8 -5.77 -79.28 51.80
N ASN A 9 -4.69 -79.93 51.46
CA ASN A 9 -3.72 -79.60 50.45
C ASN A 9 -4.46 -79.58 49.11
N ILE A 10 -4.56 -78.41 48.42
CA ILE A 10 -4.99 -78.30 47.02
C ILE A 10 -3.82 -77.70 46.26
N ASP A 11 -3.26 -78.50 45.39
CA ASP A 11 -2.21 -78.17 44.44
C ASP A 11 -2.62 -77.01 43.54
N PRO A 12 -1.77 -75.98 43.26
CA PRO A 12 -1.97 -74.99 42.27
C PRO A 12 -1.31 -75.38 40.93
N ASP A 13 -1.94 -76.17 40.14
CA ASP A 13 -1.57 -76.36 38.77
C ASP A 13 -2.78 -76.66 37.91
N ASP A 14 -3.50 -75.59 37.54
CA ASP A 14 -4.34 -75.60 36.39
C ASP A 14 -4.07 -74.33 35.64
N SER A 15 -3.03 -74.37 34.79
CA SER A 15 -2.75 -73.43 33.70
C SER A 15 -3.85 -73.58 32.66
N GLY A 16 -4.98 -72.87 32.89
CA GLY A 16 -6.00 -72.68 31.93
C GLY A 16 -5.48 -71.80 30.76
N GLY A 17 -4.86 -72.50 29.79
CA GLY A 17 -4.57 -71.89 28.48
C GLY A 17 -5.89 -71.45 27.91
N SER A 18 -6.06 -70.10 27.79
CA SER A 18 -7.10 -69.47 27.00
C SER A 18 -6.89 -69.82 25.55
N ASP A 19 -7.54 -70.91 25.13
CA ASP A 19 -7.62 -71.30 23.71
C ASP A 19 -8.57 -70.27 23.01
N GLU A 20 -8.00 -69.11 22.67
CA GLU A 20 -8.70 -68.15 21.83
C GLU A 20 -8.96 -68.80 20.47
N SER A 21 -10.24 -69.01 20.15
CA SER A 21 -10.66 -69.64 18.90
C SER A 21 -10.07 -68.87 17.72
N PRO A 22 -9.67 -69.55 16.61
CA PRO A 22 -9.12 -68.91 15.41
C PRO A 22 -10.01 -67.81 14.85
N GLU A 23 -11.31 -67.91 15.05
CA GLU A 23 -12.31 -66.92 14.62
C GLU A 23 -12.23 -65.61 15.44
N ALA A 24 -11.95 -65.69 16.74
CA ALA A 24 -11.79 -64.47 17.57
C ALA A 24 -10.53 -63.72 17.18
N LYS A 25 -9.44 -64.42 16.83
CA LYS A 25 -8.19 -63.79 16.34
C LYS A 25 -8.35 -63.13 14.98
N THR A 26 -9.14 -63.69 14.07
CA THR A 26 -9.43 -63.12 12.75
C THR A 26 -10.31 -61.88 12.90
N MET A 27 -11.35 -61.93 13.71
CA MET A 27 -12.23 -60.75 13.98
C MET A 27 -11.45 -59.60 14.66
N ALA A 28 -10.54 -59.90 15.57
CA ALA A 28 -9.69 -58.87 16.19
C ALA A 28 -8.70 -58.26 15.22
N ALA A 29 -8.11 -59.02 14.29
CA ALA A 29 -7.23 -58.53 13.24
C ALA A 29 -7.97 -57.68 12.22
N ASP A 30 -9.18 -58.06 11.81
CA ASP A 30 -10.04 -57.27 10.88
C ASP A 30 -10.50 -55.95 11.53
N SER A 31 -10.81 -55.99 12.84
CA SER A 31 -11.16 -54.75 13.59
C SER A 31 -9.96 -53.82 13.68
N ALA A 32 -8.80 -54.31 13.99
CA ALA A 32 -7.56 -53.52 14.07
C ALA A 32 -7.16 -52.91 12.71
N ALA A 33 -7.37 -53.65 11.61
CA ALA A 33 -7.16 -53.17 10.26
C ALA A 33 -8.14 -52.03 9.90
N ALA A 34 -9.45 -52.20 10.27
CA ALA A 34 -10.45 -51.16 10.07
C ALA A 34 -10.16 -49.90 10.89
N ASP A 35 -9.75 -50.04 12.14
CA ASP A 35 -9.37 -48.92 13.01
C ASP A 35 -8.14 -48.16 12.45
N ALA A 36 -7.15 -48.88 11.92
CA ALA A 36 -6.00 -48.26 11.26
C ALA A 36 -6.37 -47.49 9.98
N GLU A 37 -7.30 -48.02 9.18
CA GLU A 37 -7.80 -47.33 7.97
C GLU A 37 -8.62 -46.07 8.35
N ILE A 38 -9.46 -46.16 9.38
CA ILE A 38 -10.22 -45.00 9.90
C ILE A 38 -9.25 -43.91 10.38
N ALA A 39 -8.21 -44.27 11.12
CA ALA A 39 -7.19 -43.35 11.61
C ALA A 39 -6.44 -42.67 10.45
N ARG A 40 -6.11 -43.43 9.39
CA ARG A 40 -5.48 -42.91 8.18
C ARG A 40 -6.39 -41.91 7.45
N LEU A 41 -7.64 -42.30 7.18
CA LEU A 41 -8.61 -41.43 6.54
C LEU A 41 -8.88 -40.15 7.33
N ALA A 42 -8.90 -40.25 8.67
CA ALA A 42 -9.05 -39.08 9.53
C ALA A 42 -7.84 -38.13 9.42
N ALA A 43 -6.63 -38.66 9.33
CA ALA A 43 -5.42 -37.88 9.11
C ALA A 43 -5.42 -37.20 7.73
N ASP A 44 -5.77 -37.95 6.67
CA ASP A 44 -5.87 -37.41 5.31
C ASP A 44 -6.92 -36.30 5.21
N LEU A 45 -8.08 -36.46 5.86
CA LEU A 45 -9.13 -35.43 5.95
C LEU A 45 -8.63 -34.19 6.69
N GLN A 46 -7.85 -34.35 7.74
CA GLN A 46 -7.29 -33.23 8.49
C GLN A 46 -6.25 -32.48 7.67
N GLU A 47 -5.38 -33.17 6.96
CA GLU A 47 -4.40 -32.56 6.04
C GLU A 47 -5.09 -31.81 4.90
N LEU A 48 -6.12 -32.41 4.29
CA LEU A 48 -6.90 -31.78 3.23
C LEU A 48 -7.61 -30.50 3.71
N ARG A 49 -8.19 -30.55 4.93
CA ARG A 49 -8.83 -29.36 5.55
C ARG A 49 -7.81 -28.24 5.78
N GLN A 50 -6.62 -28.57 6.29
CA GLN A 50 -5.58 -27.57 6.49
C GLN A 50 -5.10 -26.97 5.18
N THR A 51 -4.97 -27.80 4.14
CA THR A 51 -4.61 -27.36 2.79
C THR A 51 -5.67 -26.43 2.19
N LEU A 52 -6.95 -26.76 2.34
CA LEU A 52 -8.05 -25.92 1.90
C LEU A 52 -8.08 -24.57 2.63
N LEU A 53 -7.91 -24.56 3.96
CA LEU A 53 -7.86 -23.30 4.72
C LEU A 53 -6.68 -22.43 4.30
N ARG A 54 -5.52 -23.03 4.07
CA ARG A 54 -4.34 -22.30 3.56
C ARG A 54 -4.62 -21.69 2.19
N ARG A 55 -5.15 -22.49 1.25
CA ARG A 55 -5.48 -22.00 -0.10
C ARG A 55 -6.55 -20.92 -0.09
N GLN A 56 -7.54 -21.02 0.81
CA GLN A 56 -8.54 -19.97 0.98
C GLN A 56 -7.89 -18.66 1.45
N ALA A 57 -7.03 -18.73 2.47
CA ALA A 57 -6.31 -17.55 2.96
C ALA A 57 -5.41 -16.94 1.87
N ASP A 58 -4.69 -17.76 1.10
CA ASP A 58 -3.86 -17.31 -0.02
C ASP A 58 -4.69 -16.63 -1.11
N PHE A 59 -5.89 -17.19 -1.42
CA PHE A 59 -6.80 -16.60 -2.40
C PHE A 59 -7.36 -15.25 -1.94
N GLU A 60 -7.73 -15.11 -0.66
CA GLU A 60 -8.20 -13.84 -0.09
C GLU A 60 -7.11 -12.77 -0.12
N ASN A 61 -5.87 -13.14 0.23
CA ASN A 61 -4.71 -12.26 0.15
C ASN A 61 -4.41 -11.85 -1.30
N TYR A 62 -4.48 -12.80 -2.23
CA TYR A 62 -4.33 -12.53 -3.67
C TYR A 62 -5.40 -11.56 -4.17
N ARG A 63 -6.67 -11.78 -3.83
CA ARG A 63 -7.78 -10.89 -4.21
C ARG A 63 -7.56 -9.47 -3.71
N LYS A 64 -7.23 -9.29 -2.42
CA LYS A 64 -6.94 -7.97 -1.84
C LYS A 64 -5.77 -7.28 -2.56
N ARG A 65 -4.71 -8.04 -2.89
CA ARG A 65 -3.57 -7.49 -3.63
C ARG A 65 -3.96 -7.02 -5.02
N ILE A 66 -4.71 -7.83 -5.77
CA ILE A 66 -5.15 -7.48 -7.13
C ILE A 66 -6.10 -6.26 -7.12
N GLU A 67 -7.01 -6.16 -6.13
CA GLU A 67 -7.89 -4.98 -5.98
C GLU A 67 -7.05 -3.71 -5.75
N LYS A 68 -6.03 -3.80 -4.90
CA LYS A 68 -5.10 -2.68 -4.65
C LYS A 68 -4.29 -2.31 -5.90
N GLU A 69 -3.70 -3.29 -6.58
CA GLU A 69 -2.93 -3.09 -7.81
C GLU A 69 -3.78 -2.41 -8.90
N ARG A 70 -5.04 -2.86 -9.09
CA ARG A 70 -5.98 -2.24 -10.05
C ARG A 70 -6.29 -0.79 -9.71
N ALA A 71 -6.48 -0.46 -8.43
CA ALA A 71 -6.72 0.91 -7.99
C ALA A 71 -5.49 1.80 -8.22
N GLU A 72 -4.29 1.28 -7.95
CA GLU A 72 -3.02 1.98 -8.20
C GLU A 72 -2.79 2.19 -9.70
N ASP A 73 -3.07 1.19 -10.52
CA ASP A 73 -2.96 1.30 -11.99
C ASP A 73 -3.94 2.34 -12.55
N ALA A 74 -5.20 2.33 -12.12
CA ALA A 74 -6.18 3.35 -12.52
C ALA A 74 -5.69 4.76 -12.17
N ASN A 75 -5.15 4.95 -10.96
CA ASN A 75 -4.56 6.23 -10.55
C ASN A 75 -3.34 6.60 -11.42
N ARG A 76 -2.50 5.64 -11.77
CA ARG A 76 -1.32 5.85 -12.62
C ARG A 76 -1.70 6.28 -14.04
N TYR A 77 -2.72 5.65 -14.64
CA TYR A 77 -3.22 6.05 -15.95
C TYR A 77 -3.86 7.44 -15.91
N THR A 78 -4.67 7.72 -14.89
CA THR A 78 -5.24 9.06 -14.71
C THR A 78 -4.15 10.12 -14.54
N ALA A 79 -3.12 9.85 -13.76
CA ALA A 79 -1.96 10.73 -13.58
C ALA A 79 -1.30 11.10 -14.92
N ARG A 80 -1.08 10.12 -15.81
CA ARG A 80 -0.49 10.36 -17.14
C ARG A 80 -1.37 11.26 -18.03
N VAL A 81 -2.68 11.07 -17.97
CA VAL A 81 -3.61 11.94 -18.72
C VAL A 81 -3.55 13.37 -18.18
N VAL A 82 -3.55 13.53 -16.85
CA VAL A 82 -3.42 14.85 -16.23
C VAL A 82 -2.08 15.50 -16.57
N GLU A 83 -0.97 14.77 -16.51
CA GLU A 83 0.36 15.26 -16.92
C GLU A 83 0.36 15.83 -18.34
N ALA A 84 -0.35 15.18 -19.27
CA ALA A 84 -0.48 15.65 -20.65
C ALA A 84 -1.37 16.92 -20.78
N LEU A 85 -2.28 17.17 -19.84
CA LEU A 85 -3.13 18.37 -19.82
C LEU A 85 -2.46 19.58 -19.15
N ILE A 86 -1.47 19.37 -18.26
CA ILE A 86 -0.79 20.45 -17.55
C ILE A 86 -0.23 21.54 -18.50
N PRO A 87 0.45 21.21 -19.63
CA PRO A 87 0.93 22.24 -20.56
C PRO A 87 -0.18 23.12 -21.16
N ILE A 88 -1.41 22.58 -21.30
CA ILE A 88 -2.56 23.35 -21.77
C ILE A 88 -2.99 24.34 -20.70
N VAL A 89 -3.00 23.94 -19.43
CA VAL A 89 -3.28 24.84 -18.29
C VAL A 89 -2.26 25.97 -18.24
N ASP A 90 -0.96 25.65 -18.39
CA ASP A 90 0.10 26.66 -18.45
C ASP A 90 -0.08 27.62 -19.61
N GLY A 91 -0.49 27.11 -20.78
CA GLY A 91 -0.80 27.93 -21.96
C GLY A 91 -1.93 28.93 -21.71
N PHE A 92 -3.00 28.51 -21.01
CA PHE A 92 -4.06 29.41 -20.58
C PHE A 92 -3.57 30.49 -19.62
N GLU A 93 -2.77 30.12 -18.61
CA GLU A 93 -2.19 31.09 -17.66
C GLU A 93 -1.32 32.11 -18.38
N HIS A 94 -0.47 31.64 -19.29
CA HIS A 94 0.40 32.50 -20.06
C HIS A 94 -0.41 33.46 -20.95
N ALA A 95 -1.43 32.98 -21.66
CA ALA A 95 -2.29 33.79 -22.52
C ALA A 95 -3.04 34.85 -21.69
N LEU A 96 -3.57 34.49 -20.53
CA LEU A 96 -4.26 35.42 -19.62
C LEU A 96 -3.33 36.49 -19.04
N ALA A 97 -2.04 36.12 -18.80
CA ALA A 97 -1.04 37.07 -18.33
C ALA A 97 -0.54 38.06 -19.39
N ALA A 98 -0.47 37.61 -20.67
CA ALA A 98 0.08 38.38 -21.79
C ALA A 98 -0.88 39.45 -22.30
N HIS A 99 -2.19 39.20 -22.32
CA HIS A 99 -3.18 40.11 -22.94
C HIS A 99 -3.99 40.85 -21.87
N ARG A 100 -3.48 42.01 -21.45
CA ARG A 100 -4.12 42.88 -20.44
C ARG A 100 -4.77 44.14 -21.03
N ASP A 101 -4.78 44.27 -22.37
CA ASP A 101 -5.31 45.45 -23.05
C ASP A 101 -6.83 45.54 -22.92
N ALA A 102 -7.35 46.74 -22.76
CA ALA A 102 -8.79 46.99 -22.57
C ALA A 102 -9.65 46.50 -23.73
N GLU A 103 -9.11 46.46 -24.97
CA GLU A 103 -9.79 45.99 -26.17
C GLU A 103 -10.17 44.50 -26.09
N TYR A 104 -9.37 43.68 -25.35
CA TYR A 104 -9.57 42.24 -25.23
C TYR A 104 -10.27 41.84 -23.93
N GLU A 105 -10.74 42.79 -23.12
CA GLU A 105 -11.27 42.49 -21.75
C GLU A 105 -12.46 41.53 -21.77
N ASN A 106 -13.36 41.62 -22.74
CA ASN A 106 -14.51 40.73 -22.87
C ASN A 106 -14.09 39.30 -23.24
N TYR A 107 -13.11 39.15 -24.14
CA TYR A 107 -12.55 37.84 -24.48
C TYR A 107 -11.80 37.23 -23.28
N ARG A 108 -11.02 38.06 -22.57
CA ARG A 108 -10.29 37.67 -21.39
C ARG A 108 -11.22 37.11 -20.31
N LYS A 109 -12.34 37.77 -20.02
CA LYS A 109 -13.35 37.27 -19.07
C LYS A 109 -13.90 35.91 -19.47
N GLY A 110 -14.14 35.67 -20.77
CA GLY A 110 -14.54 34.37 -21.28
C GLY A 110 -13.47 33.26 -21.04
N PHE A 111 -12.22 33.60 -21.36
CA PHE A 111 -11.09 32.66 -21.12
C PHE A 111 -10.84 32.39 -19.62
N GLU A 112 -10.95 33.41 -18.76
CA GLU A 112 -10.87 33.27 -17.31
C GLU A 112 -11.92 32.29 -16.76
N LEU A 113 -13.15 32.36 -17.29
CA LEU A 113 -14.22 31.45 -16.91
C LEU A 113 -13.92 30.00 -17.33
N ILE A 114 -13.46 29.82 -18.58
CA ILE A 114 -13.07 28.47 -19.08
C ILE A 114 -11.90 27.93 -18.27
N TYR A 115 -10.88 28.74 -18.02
CA TYR A 115 -9.73 28.37 -17.21
C TYR A 115 -10.13 27.96 -15.78
N LYS A 116 -11.04 28.75 -15.16
CA LYS A 116 -11.58 28.41 -13.83
C LYS A 116 -12.30 27.06 -13.85
N GLN A 117 -13.17 26.83 -14.84
CA GLN A 117 -13.88 25.56 -14.98
C GLN A 117 -12.91 24.38 -15.17
N LEU A 118 -11.85 24.55 -15.95
CA LEU A 118 -10.83 23.53 -16.13
C LEU A 118 -10.13 23.20 -14.80
N ARG A 119 -9.69 24.24 -14.07
CA ARG A 119 -9.08 24.06 -12.74
C ARG A 119 -10.02 23.36 -11.76
N ASP A 120 -11.28 23.78 -11.70
CA ASP A 120 -12.28 23.20 -10.82
C ASP A 120 -12.53 21.72 -11.14
N ASN A 121 -12.52 21.35 -12.43
CA ASN A 121 -12.65 19.95 -12.84
C ASN A 121 -11.40 19.12 -12.51
N LEU A 122 -10.21 19.67 -12.69
CA LEU A 122 -8.97 19.01 -12.26
C LEU A 122 -8.94 18.81 -10.74
N ALA A 123 -9.37 19.80 -9.97
CA ALA A 123 -9.47 19.68 -8.52
C ALA A 123 -10.46 18.58 -8.08
N LYS A 124 -11.62 18.45 -8.76
CA LYS A 124 -12.58 17.35 -8.52
C LYS A 124 -12.00 15.97 -8.81
N LEU A 125 -11.07 15.87 -9.76
CA LEU A 125 -10.33 14.62 -10.04
C LEU A 125 -9.27 14.31 -8.97
N GLY A 126 -8.96 15.28 -8.08
CA GLY A 126 -7.93 15.14 -7.05
C GLY A 126 -6.56 15.68 -7.47
N VAL A 127 -6.54 16.61 -8.42
CA VAL A 127 -5.33 17.37 -8.80
C VAL A 127 -5.25 18.62 -7.93
N GLU A 128 -4.14 18.80 -7.25
CA GLU A 128 -3.87 19.98 -6.40
C GLU A 128 -2.72 20.78 -7.01
N ARG A 129 -2.84 22.09 -6.98
CA ARG A 129 -1.80 23.00 -7.43
C ARG A 129 -0.83 23.32 -6.30
N ILE A 130 0.46 23.29 -6.58
CA ILE A 130 1.52 23.69 -5.64
C ILE A 130 1.81 25.18 -5.87
N GLU A 131 1.46 26.01 -4.89
CA GLU A 131 1.77 27.44 -4.85
C GLU A 131 2.66 27.77 -3.63
N PRO A 132 3.97 27.58 -3.75
CA PRO A 132 4.86 27.61 -2.59
C PRO A 132 5.45 29.01 -2.32
N LEU A 133 4.89 30.07 -2.86
CA LEU A 133 5.42 31.43 -2.66
C LEU A 133 5.48 31.78 -1.16
N GLY A 134 6.63 32.21 -0.68
CA GLY A 134 6.86 32.52 0.74
C GLY A 134 7.02 31.30 1.65
N GLN A 135 6.94 30.08 1.12
CA GLN A 135 7.18 28.86 1.87
C GLN A 135 8.67 28.46 1.82
N HIS A 136 9.05 27.55 2.69
CA HIS A 136 10.38 26.96 2.66
C HIS A 136 10.52 25.96 1.52
N PHE A 137 11.70 25.90 0.89
CA PHE A 137 11.99 25.01 -0.23
C PHE A 137 11.97 23.54 0.20
N ASP A 138 11.18 22.73 -0.50
CA ASP A 138 11.10 21.29 -0.34
C ASP A 138 11.54 20.59 -1.63
N PRO A 139 12.64 19.82 -1.64
CA PRO A 139 13.13 19.13 -2.84
C PRO A 139 12.15 18.11 -3.43
N HIS A 140 11.17 17.61 -2.67
CA HIS A 140 10.19 16.64 -3.17
C HIS A 140 9.12 17.28 -4.05
N SER A 141 8.78 18.53 -3.78
CA SER A 141 7.68 19.25 -4.45
C SER A 141 8.12 20.47 -5.23
N HIS A 142 9.36 20.93 -5.06
CA HIS A 142 9.90 22.14 -5.67
C HIS A 142 11.21 21.86 -6.42
N GLN A 143 11.40 22.59 -7.52
CA GLN A 143 12.64 22.61 -8.29
C GLN A 143 13.21 24.03 -8.30
N ALA A 144 14.36 24.23 -7.63
CA ALA A 144 15.05 25.51 -7.66
C ALA A 144 15.68 25.73 -9.03
N MET A 145 15.21 26.77 -9.76
CA MET A 145 15.76 27.20 -11.04
C MET A 145 16.83 28.27 -10.84
N ASP A 146 16.65 29.09 -9.80
CA ASP A 146 17.48 30.24 -9.52
C ASP A 146 17.63 30.45 -8.01
N ARG A 147 18.78 30.98 -7.59
CA ARG A 147 19.10 31.30 -6.21
C ARG A 147 19.56 32.74 -6.14
N VAL A 148 19.01 33.49 -5.20
CA VAL A 148 19.33 34.92 -5.01
C VAL A 148 19.85 35.10 -3.61
N GLU A 149 21.06 35.71 -3.52
CA GLU A 149 21.62 36.14 -2.25
C GLU A 149 20.82 37.36 -1.76
N THR A 150 20.14 37.21 -0.63
CA THR A 150 19.38 38.31 -0.01
C THR A 150 19.34 38.10 1.50
N ASP A 151 19.31 39.23 2.20
CA ASP A 151 19.09 39.25 3.66
C ASP A 151 17.63 39.63 4.00
N ASP A 152 16.79 39.88 2.96
CA ASP A 152 15.36 40.28 3.15
C ASP A 152 14.42 39.11 3.46
N ALA A 153 14.89 37.86 3.28
CA ALA A 153 14.11 36.63 3.51
C ALA A 153 14.99 35.57 4.16
N GLU A 154 14.37 34.67 4.91
CA GLU A 154 15.05 33.55 5.52
C GLU A 154 15.68 32.63 4.46
N ASP A 155 16.85 32.03 4.78
CA ASP A 155 17.52 31.07 3.91
C ASP A 155 16.57 29.92 3.53
N GLY A 156 16.52 29.59 2.23
CA GLY A 156 15.61 28.57 1.71
C GLY A 156 14.18 29.04 1.45
N THR A 157 13.84 30.32 1.67
CA THR A 157 12.50 30.85 1.36
C THR A 157 12.31 31.00 -0.15
N ILE A 158 11.12 30.60 -0.65
CA ILE A 158 10.75 30.73 -2.06
C ILE A 158 10.27 32.17 -2.32
N LEU A 159 11.08 32.89 -3.10
CA LEU A 159 10.85 34.30 -3.45
C LEU A 159 9.92 34.48 -4.66
N GLN A 160 9.93 33.51 -5.58
CA GLN A 160 9.16 33.60 -6.82
C GLN A 160 8.83 32.20 -7.33
N VAL A 161 7.65 32.06 -7.89
CA VAL A 161 7.23 30.87 -8.62
C VAL A 161 7.23 31.20 -10.11
N TYR A 162 8.09 30.55 -10.88
CA TYR A 162 8.15 30.70 -12.34
C TYR A 162 7.10 29.86 -13.03
N GLN A 163 6.87 28.65 -12.48
CA GLN A 163 5.89 27.72 -13.00
C GLN A 163 5.29 26.93 -11.83
N PRO A 164 3.95 26.88 -11.70
CA PRO A 164 3.30 26.14 -10.62
C PRO A 164 3.55 24.63 -10.75
N GLY A 165 3.61 23.96 -9.63
CA GLY A 165 3.63 22.51 -9.56
C GLY A 165 2.24 21.91 -9.46
N TYR A 166 2.15 20.59 -9.64
CA TYR A 166 0.90 19.85 -9.52
C TYR A 166 1.11 18.50 -8.81
N VAL A 167 0.17 18.18 -7.92
CA VAL A 167 0.08 16.90 -7.20
C VAL A 167 -1.23 16.22 -7.57
N PHE A 168 -1.22 14.91 -7.76
CA PHE A 168 -2.42 14.10 -7.95
C PHE A 168 -2.46 13.01 -6.89
N LYS A 169 -3.44 13.06 -5.99
CA LYS A 169 -3.61 12.09 -4.90
C LYS A 169 -2.30 11.79 -4.15
N GLY A 170 -1.56 12.82 -3.77
CA GLY A 170 -0.30 12.72 -3.03
C GLY A 170 0.94 12.39 -3.87
N ARG A 171 0.80 12.17 -5.18
CA ARG A 171 1.92 11.98 -6.10
C ARG A 171 2.23 13.28 -6.82
N VAL A 172 3.45 13.77 -6.75
CA VAL A 172 3.92 14.92 -7.52
C VAL A 172 3.96 14.54 -9.00
N LEU A 173 3.15 15.24 -9.83
CA LEU A 173 3.14 15.11 -11.28
C LEU A 173 4.24 15.99 -11.90
N ARG A 174 4.35 17.21 -11.38
CA ARG A 174 5.36 18.18 -11.78
C ARG A 174 5.73 19.05 -10.56
N PRO A 175 7.02 19.19 -10.21
CA PRO A 175 7.44 20.11 -9.16
C PRO A 175 7.21 21.56 -9.58
N ALA A 176 7.01 22.45 -8.61
CA ALA A 176 6.98 23.90 -8.88
C ALA A 176 8.39 24.40 -9.17
N MET A 177 8.57 25.17 -10.25
CA MET A 177 9.81 25.82 -10.58
C MET A 177 9.91 27.15 -9.84
N VAL A 178 10.92 27.31 -9.00
CA VAL A 178 10.98 28.41 -8.04
C VAL A 178 12.35 29.08 -8.01
N ARG A 179 12.35 30.34 -7.54
CA ARG A 179 13.52 31.07 -7.09
C ARG A 179 13.58 31.04 -5.58
N VAL A 180 14.78 30.75 -5.04
CA VAL A 180 15.00 30.55 -3.60
C VAL A 180 15.98 31.59 -3.06
N ALA A 181 15.68 32.15 -1.89
CA ALA A 181 16.61 32.96 -1.13
C ALA A 181 17.75 32.11 -0.58
N VAL A 182 18.97 32.63 -0.66
CA VAL A 182 20.14 32.07 0.03
C VAL A 182 20.82 33.17 0.79
N HIS A 183 21.24 32.91 2.02
CA HIS A 183 22.06 33.87 2.74
C HIS A 183 23.45 33.94 2.14
N ALA A 184 23.97 35.15 1.96
CA ALA A 184 25.35 35.36 1.55
C ALA A 184 26.30 34.73 2.56
N THR A 185 26.98 33.65 2.18
CA THR A 185 28.03 33.08 3.02
C THR A 185 29.14 34.10 3.16
N PRO A 186 29.73 34.37 4.38
CA PRO A 186 30.73 35.38 4.58
C PRO A 186 31.98 35.26 3.69
N ALA A 187 32.13 34.19 2.94
CA ALA A 187 33.25 33.94 2.03
C ALA A 187 33.15 34.72 0.70
N SER A 188 31.96 35.14 0.27
CA SER A 188 31.78 35.89 -0.99
C SER A 188 32.16 37.40 -0.87
N LYS A 189 32.31 37.92 0.35
CA LYS A 189 32.75 39.32 0.61
C LYS A 189 34.25 39.56 0.47
N ARG A 190 35.02 38.58 -0.02
CA ARG A 190 36.51 38.68 -0.05
C ARG A 190 37.13 38.82 -1.43
N THR A 191 36.43 39.35 -2.43
CA THR A 191 37.12 39.65 -3.70
C THR A 191 36.56 40.89 -4.38
N VAL A 192 36.73 42.05 -3.74
CA VAL A 192 36.88 43.34 -4.46
C VAL A 192 37.92 44.15 -3.70
N ASN A 193 39.16 43.99 -4.09
CA ASN A 193 40.18 45.00 -3.86
C ASN A 193 41.12 44.99 -5.03
#